data_2d280c1888ef99fd534a52ec052be21f
#
_entry.id   2d280c1888ef99fd534a52ec052be21f
#
_cell.length_a   1.000
_cell.length_b   1.000
_cell.length_c   1.000
_cell.angle_alpha   90.00
_cell.angle_beta   90.00
_cell.angle_gamma   90.00
#
_symmetry.space_group_name_H-M   'P 1'
#
loop_
_entity.id
_entity.type
_entity.pdbx_description
1 polymer ?
#
loop_
_entity_poly.entity_id
_entity_poly.type
_entity_poly.pdbx_seq_one_letter_code
_entity_poly.pdbx_strand_id
1 'polypeptide(L)'
;MTDSQGRDHVQNCKMALKSDGTITGLYVEIHADMGAYLSSIAPLIPTVICITLFSGLYKNPGIWGETTGTLTNTVPVDAYRGAGRPEASFLVERLVDIAAQELDMDPIEIRRKNF
;
A
#
# COMPACT_ATOMS: atom_id res chain seq x y z
N MET A 1 19.84 19.75 13.67
CA MET A 1 18.74 18.94 14.21
C MET A 1 18.48 17.87 13.17
N THR A 2 18.75 16.63 13.49
CA THR A 2 18.66 15.50 12.55
C THR A 2 17.56 14.56 13.05
N ASP A 3 16.32 14.93 12.78
CA ASP A 3 15.18 14.06 13.02
C ASP A 3 14.70 13.48 11.68
N SER A 4 13.95 12.41 11.73
CA SER A 4 13.34 11.79 10.56
C SER A 4 11.91 11.35 10.89
N GLN A 5 11.08 11.28 9.88
CA GLN A 5 9.72 10.76 10.00
C GLN A 5 9.55 9.51 9.15
N GLY A 6 8.45 8.82 9.29
CA GLY A 6 8.09 7.70 8.42
C GLY A 6 6.66 7.81 7.95
N ARG A 7 6.35 7.10 6.84
CA ARG A 7 4.98 6.83 6.38
C ARG A 7 4.19 8.08 5.97
N ASP A 8 4.71 8.79 5.00
CA ASP A 8 4.00 9.92 4.41
C ASP A 8 3.68 9.63 2.94
N HIS A 9 2.50 9.04 2.73
CA HIS A 9 2.04 8.58 1.42
C HIS A 9 0.62 9.08 1.14
N VAL A 10 0.39 9.52 -0.10
CA VAL A 10 -0.95 9.57 -0.69
C VAL A 10 -1.06 8.39 -1.65
N GLN A 11 -2.08 7.55 -1.46
CA GLN A 11 -2.25 6.31 -2.21
C GLN A 11 -3.59 6.31 -2.94
N ASN A 12 -3.54 6.24 -4.28
CA ASN A 12 -4.70 6.07 -5.14
C ASN A 12 -4.80 4.61 -5.55
N CYS A 13 -5.86 3.93 -5.12
CA CYS A 13 -5.97 2.48 -5.27
C CYS A 13 -7.26 2.07 -5.95
N LYS A 14 -7.19 1.00 -6.75
CA LYS A 14 -8.35 0.36 -7.36
C LYS A 14 -8.22 -1.14 -7.22
N MET A 15 -9.28 -1.81 -6.77
CA MET A 15 -9.36 -3.26 -6.71
C MET A 15 -10.42 -3.75 -7.68
N ALA A 16 -10.06 -4.68 -8.55
CA ALA A 16 -10.98 -5.32 -9.46
C ALA A 16 -11.50 -6.63 -8.84
N LEU A 17 -12.81 -6.78 -8.84
CA LEU A 17 -13.49 -7.94 -8.26
C LEU A 17 -14.55 -8.48 -9.22
N LYS A 18 -14.82 -9.77 -9.11
CA LYS A 18 -16.05 -10.36 -9.66
C LYS A 18 -17.22 -10.07 -8.70
N SER A 19 -18.43 -10.22 -9.20
CA SER A 19 -19.66 -10.05 -8.39
C SER A 19 -19.74 -11.02 -7.20
N ASP A 20 -19.00 -12.11 -7.24
CA ASP A 20 -18.92 -13.09 -6.17
C ASP A 20 -17.83 -12.78 -5.13
N GLY A 21 -17.17 -11.64 -5.24
CA GLY A 21 -16.10 -11.20 -4.34
C GLY A 21 -14.70 -11.75 -4.65
N THR A 22 -14.51 -12.46 -5.76
CA THR A 22 -13.18 -12.95 -6.17
C THR A 22 -12.32 -11.77 -6.66
N ILE A 23 -11.16 -11.58 -6.08
CA ILE A 23 -10.18 -10.55 -6.49
C ILE A 23 -9.56 -10.95 -7.82
N THR A 24 -9.52 -10.03 -8.76
CA THR A 24 -8.95 -10.23 -10.10
C THR A 24 -7.82 -9.28 -10.44
N GLY A 25 -7.66 -8.19 -9.71
CA GLY A 25 -6.56 -7.26 -9.92
C GLY A 25 -6.48 -6.17 -8.86
N LEU A 26 -5.29 -5.60 -8.72
CA LEU A 26 -5.00 -4.48 -7.85
C LEU A 26 -4.14 -3.45 -8.60
N TYR A 27 -4.59 -2.22 -8.60
CA TYR A 27 -3.85 -1.06 -9.09
C TYR A 27 -3.55 -0.14 -7.93
N VAL A 28 -2.28 0.28 -7.80
CA VAL A 28 -1.83 1.19 -6.75
C VAL A 28 -0.91 2.23 -7.32
N GLU A 29 -1.24 3.48 -7.10
CA GLU A 29 -0.39 4.64 -7.36
C GLU A 29 -0.07 5.30 -6.03
N ILE A 30 1.23 5.49 -5.75
CA ILE A 30 1.72 6.09 -4.51
C ILE A 30 2.45 7.40 -4.83
N HIS A 31 2.06 8.47 -4.16
CA HIS A 31 2.85 9.67 -4.04
C HIS A 31 3.47 9.69 -2.65
N ALA A 32 4.78 9.48 -2.57
CA ALA A 32 5.53 9.41 -1.33
C ALA A 32 6.29 10.71 -1.07
N ASP A 33 6.04 11.35 0.07
CA ASP A 33 6.92 12.42 0.53
C ASP A 33 8.26 11.82 0.97
N MET A 34 9.35 12.37 0.44
CA MET A 34 10.71 11.96 0.76
C MET A 34 11.43 12.95 1.68
N GLY A 35 10.77 14.08 1.98
CA GLY A 35 11.36 15.17 2.74
C GLY A 35 12.38 16.00 1.94
N ALA A 36 13.16 16.82 2.63
CA ALA A 36 14.07 17.79 2.02
C ALA A 36 15.33 17.15 1.40
N TYR A 37 15.71 15.97 1.84
CA TYR A 37 16.81 15.19 1.31
C TYR A 37 16.61 13.70 1.59
N LEU A 38 17.26 12.85 0.80
CA LEU A 38 17.12 11.41 0.93
C LEU A 38 18.11 10.85 1.97
N SER A 39 17.62 10.01 2.86
CA SER A 39 18.47 9.11 3.63
C SER A 39 18.86 7.91 2.77
N SER A 40 19.83 7.12 3.26
CA SER A 40 20.39 6.01 2.48
C SER A 40 19.38 4.90 2.15
N ILE A 41 18.34 4.69 2.96
CA ILE A 41 17.37 3.60 2.76
C ILE A 41 15.94 4.11 2.44
N ALA A 42 15.65 5.38 2.66
CA ALA A 42 14.32 5.95 2.47
C ALA A 42 13.70 5.66 1.08
N PRO A 43 14.44 5.78 -0.03
CA PRO A 43 13.87 5.51 -1.35
C PRO A 43 13.33 4.09 -1.53
N LEU A 44 13.90 3.11 -0.84
CA LEU A 44 13.49 1.70 -0.96
C LEU A 44 12.16 1.40 -0.26
N ILE A 45 11.78 2.19 0.75
CA ILE A 45 10.62 1.91 1.58
C ILE A 45 9.32 2.00 0.78
N PRO A 46 8.98 3.15 0.16
CA PRO A 46 7.75 3.28 -0.61
C PRO A 46 7.83 2.56 -1.97
N THR A 47 9.00 2.39 -2.54
CA THR A 47 9.17 1.81 -3.87
C THR A 47 9.22 0.29 -3.85
N VAL A 48 10.30 -0.28 -3.38
CA VAL A 48 10.52 -1.74 -3.46
C VAL A 48 9.77 -2.47 -2.33
N ILE A 49 9.97 -2.04 -1.08
CA ILE A 49 9.49 -2.81 0.07
C ILE A 49 7.95 -2.77 0.16
N CYS A 50 7.34 -1.61 -0.08
CA CYS A 50 5.89 -1.49 -0.04
C CYS A 50 5.23 -2.28 -1.19
N ILE A 51 5.70 -2.08 -2.43
CA ILE A 51 5.09 -2.66 -3.63
C ILE A 51 5.16 -4.20 -3.62
N THR A 52 6.28 -4.77 -3.19
CA THR A 52 6.45 -6.24 -3.16
C THR A 52 5.50 -6.96 -2.19
N LEU A 53 4.79 -6.22 -1.35
CA LEU A 53 3.89 -6.75 -0.33
C LEU A 53 2.39 -6.56 -0.66
N PHE A 54 2.05 -6.00 -1.81
CA PHE A 54 0.66 -5.72 -2.18
C PHE A 54 -0.20 -6.98 -2.40
N SER A 55 0.39 -8.15 -2.59
CA SER A 55 -0.39 -9.38 -2.60
C SER A 55 -1.00 -9.68 -1.22
N GLY A 56 -0.32 -9.26 -0.13
CA GLY A 56 -0.72 -9.63 1.22
C GLY A 56 -0.83 -11.15 1.36
N LEU A 57 -1.94 -11.62 1.90
CA LEU A 57 -2.29 -13.03 2.04
C LEU A 57 -3.18 -13.53 0.89
N TYR A 58 -3.54 -12.66 -0.05
CA TYR A 58 -4.59 -12.94 -1.02
C TYR A 58 -4.05 -13.43 -2.36
N LYS A 59 -4.80 -14.33 -2.99
CA LYS A 59 -4.60 -14.73 -4.38
C LYS A 59 -5.01 -13.56 -5.29
N ASN A 60 -4.05 -12.78 -5.72
CA ASN A 60 -4.26 -11.67 -6.61
C ASN A 60 -3.49 -11.91 -7.92
N PRO A 61 -4.17 -12.25 -9.02
CA PRO A 61 -3.51 -12.66 -10.27
C PRO A 61 -2.83 -11.52 -11.02
N GLY A 62 -3.19 -10.26 -10.72
CA GLY A 62 -2.62 -9.10 -11.39
C GLY A 62 -2.44 -7.94 -10.42
N ILE A 63 -1.19 -7.53 -10.18
CA ILE A 63 -0.87 -6.36 -9.37
C ILE A 63 -0.05 -5.39 -10.19
N TRP A 64 -0.49 -4.14 -10.23
CA TRP A 64 0.28 -3.04 -10.78
C TRP A 64 0.52 -1.98 -9.70
N GLY A 65 1.75 -1.57 -9.55
CA GLY A 65 2.14 -0.56 -8.58
C GLY A 65 3.11 0.45 -9.17
N GLU A 66 2.86 1.72 -8.90
CA GLU A 66 3.73 2.84 -9.27
C GLU A 66 3.96 3.72 -8.06
N THR A 67 5.20 4.19 -7.88
CA THR A 67 5.54 5.14 -6.82
C THR A 67 6.30 6.33 -7.38
N THR A 68 5.78 7.52 -7.08
CA THR A 68 6.48 8.79 -7.31
C THR A 68 6.99 9.32 -5.98
N GLY A 69 8.31 9.38 -5.82
CA GLY A 69 8.95 10.05 -4.68
C GLY A 69 9.07 11.54 -4.92
N THR A 70 8.57 12.36 -4.00
CA THR A 70 8.59 13.82 -4.11
C THR A 70 9.44 14.41 -3.01
N LEU A 71 10.42 15.25 -3.37
CA LEU A 71 11.17 16.05 -2.42
C LEU A 71 10.33 17.25 -1.96
N THR A 72 10.34 17.50 -0.66
CA THR A 72 9.54 18.56 -0.03
C THR A 72 10.38 19.35 0.98
N ASN A 73 9.76 20.30 1.69
CA ASN A 73 10.44 21.09 2.73
C ASN A 73 10.31 20.49 4.14
N THR A 74 9.83 19.24 4.22
CA THR A 74 9.65 18.55 5.52
C THR A 74 10.94 17.87 5.97
N VAL A 75 10.95 17.32 7.17
CA VAL A 75 12.04 16.45 7.63
C VAL A 75 12.13 15.22 6.73
N PRO A 76 13.34 14.66 6.52
CA PRO A 76 13.51 13.50 5.64
C PRO A 76 12.73 12.30 6.17
N VAL A 77 12.19 11.54 5.23
CA VAL A 77 11.55 10.25 5.52
C VAL A 77 12.62 9.19 5.65
N ASP A 78 12.48 8.32 6.64
CA ASP A 78 13.36 7.18 6.83
C ASP A 78 12.59 5.97 7.39
N ALA A 79 13.32 4.90 7.65
CA ALA A 79 12.75 3.67 8.12
C ALA A 79 12.11 3.82 9.51
N TYR A 80 10.81 3.60 9.59
CA TYR A 80 10.13 3.32 10.83
C TYR A 80 9.84 1.81 10.92
N ARG A 81 9.69 1.26 12.12
CA ARG A 81 9.50 -0.19 12.32
C ARG A 81 8.44 -0.78 11.38
N GLY A 82 8.83 -1.76 10.58
CA GLY A 82 8.01 -2.36 9.54
C GLY A 82 8.36 -1.90 8.12
N ALA A 83 8.86 -0.66 7.94
CA ALA A 83 9.42 -0.12 6.70
C ALA A 83 8.69 -0.56 5.42
N GLY A 84 7.55 0.04 5.12
CA GLY A 84 6.72 -0.30 3.94
C GLY A 84 5.68 -1.41 4.18
N ARG A 85 5.89 -2.30 5.15
CA ARG A 85 4.94 -3.37 5.47
C ARG A 85 3.63 -2.86 6.07
N PRO A 86 3.63 -1.96 7.06
CA PRO A 86 2.38 -1.41 7.58
C PRO A 86 1.58 -0.65 6.53
N GLU A 87 2.25 0.07 5.65
CA GLU A 87 1.63 0.83 4.57
C GLU A 87 0.94 -0.11 3.57
N ALA A 88 1.63 -1.17 3.16
CA ALA A 88 1.07 -2.18 2.26
C ALA A 88 -0.10 -2.95 2.92
N SER A 89 0.06 -3.36 4.17
CA SER A 89 -0.98 -4.10 4.90
C SER A 89 -2.22 -3.24 5.10
N PHE A 90 -2.05 -1.99 5.50
CA PHE A 90 -3.18 -1.06 5.65
C PHE A 90 -3.94 -0.87 4.35
N LEU A 91 -3.22 -0.64 3.23
CA LEU A 91 -3.81 -0.46 1.92
C LEU A 91 -4.65 -1.66 1.51
N VAL A 92 -4.05 -2.86 1.55
CA VAL A 92 -4.71 -4.09 1.08
C VAL A 92 -5.92 -4.43 1.96
N GLU A 93 -5.76 -4.43 3.28
CA GLU A 93 -6.85 -4.76 4.20
C GLU A 93 -7.99 -3.75 4.15
N ARG A 94 -7.66 -2.46 3.98
CA ARG A 94 -8.68 -1.42 3.82
C ARG A 94 -9.47 -1.57 2.52
N LEU A 95 -8.82 -1.93 1.43
CA LEU A 95 -9.51 -2.20 0.15
C LEU A 95 -10.43 -3.42 0.25
N VAL A 96 -10.01 -4.47 0.94
CA VAL A 96 -10.85 -5.66 1.17
C VAL A 96 -12.08 -5.32 2.01
N ASP A 97 -11.94 -4.47 3.04
CA ASP A 97 -13.08 -4.00 3.83
C ASP A 97 -14.06 -3.17 2.99
N ILE A 98 -13.54 -2.27 2.16
CA ILE A 98 -14.38 -1.46 1.25
C ILE A 98 -15.08 -2.39 0.25
N ALA A 99 -14.38 -3.36 -0.32
CA ALA A 99 -14.94 -4.32 -1.26
C ALA A 99 -16.08 -5.15 -0.62
N ALA A 100 -15.91 -5.56 0.63
CA ALA A 100 -16.96 -6.28 1.37
C ALA A 100 -18.22 -5.41 1.54
N GLN A 101 -18.07 -4.13 1.87
CA GLN A 101 -19.17 -3.19 1.98
C GLN A 101 -19.89 -2.95 0.64
N GLU A 102 -19.14 -2.74 -0.44
CA GLU A 102 -19.71 -2.49 -1.77
C GLU A 102 -20.45 -3.71 -2.34
N LEU A 103 -20.05 -4.92 -1.96
CA LEU A 103 -20.67 -6.16 -2.39
C LEU A 103 -21.72 -6.71 -1.41
N ASP A 104 -21.96 -6.02 -0.30
CA ASP A 104 -22.84 -6.48 0.81
C ASP A 104 -22.44 -7.90 1.29
N MET A 105 -21.14 -8.13 1.42
CA MET A 105 -20.55 -9.40 1.86
C MET A 105 -19.98 -9.29 3.27
N ASP A 106 -19.96 -10.40 4.00
CA ASP A 106 -19.24 -10.50 5.26
C ASP A 106 -17.72 -10.31 5.02
N PRO A 107 -17.05 -9.42 5.77
CA PRO A 107 -15.61 -9.18 5.64
C PRO A 107 -14.74 -10.41 5.87
N ILE A 108 -15.22 -11.39 6.64
CA ILE A 108 -14.50 -12.65 6.85
C ILE A 108 -14.66 -13.57 5.65
N GLU A 109 -15.86 -13.61 5.06
CA GLU A 109 -16.13 -14.45 3.89
C GLU A 109 -15.34 -14.01 2.66
N ILE A 110 -15.29 -12.70 2.37
CA ILE A 110 -14.49 -12.20 1.24
C ILE A 110 -13.00 -12.54 1.41
N ARG A 111 -12.47 -12.47 2.65
CA ARG A 111 -11.10 -12.86 2.95
C ARG A 111 -10.88 -14.37 2.72
N ARG A 112 -11.73 -15.22 3.29
CA ARG A 112 -11.63 -16.69 3.12
C ARG A 112 -11.66 -17.11 1.66
N LYS A 113 -12.45 -16.43 0.85
CA LYS A 113 -12.58 -16.71 -0.57
C LYS A 113 -11.30 -16.44 -1.36
N ASN A 114 -10.51 -15.48 -0.91
CA ASN A 114 -9.34 -14.98 -1.64
C ASN A 114 -7.99 -15.43 -1.04
N PHE A 115 -7.97 -16.30 -0.05
CA PHE A 115 -6.74 -16.89 0.49
C PHE A 115 -6.10 -17.90 -0.45
#